data_9da69124b3c8a8d2f9c42e2dce0ec97c
#
_entry.id   9da69124b3c8a8d2f9c42e2dce0ec97c
#
_cell.length_a   1.000
_cell.length_b   1.000
_cell.length_c   1.000
_cell.angle_alpha   90.00
_cell.angle_beta   90.00
_cell.angle_gamma   90.00
#
_symmetry.space_group_name_H-M   'P 1'
#
loop_
_entity.id
_entity.type
_entity.pdbx_description
1 polymer ?
#
loop_
_entity_poly.entity_id
_entity_poly.type
_entity_poly.pdbx_seq_one_letter_code
_entity_poly.pdbx_strand_id
1 'polypeptide(L)'
;FVLARRGRGRLPWPEPTHAREPVRDLFGLRSRWRAAREVIDWTLPCPAIADRKRPLSARTIQKIELGGMKSSQPFLVPYKRTSTVCSIDEPLRTLTTRDRFGVAFPDSGRSVGFRMLQPHEMAAAMGFPHGYRFSGSKKEVVRQIGNAVEVNMARSLCEAIIQAF
;
A
#
# COMPACT_ATOMS: atom_id res chain seq x y z
N PHE A 1 -13.11 3.61 11.30
CA PHE A 1 -14.35 4.11 10.69
C PHE A 1 -15.40 4.27 11.78
N VAL A 2 -16.25 5.28 11.66
CA VAL A 2 -17.38 5.51 12.56
C VAL A 2 -18.64 5.50 11.70
N LEU A 3 -19.56 4.59 12.00
CA LEU A 3 -20.90 4.59 11.45
C LEU A 3 -21.85 5.08 12.53
N ALA A 4 -22.70 6.04 12.20
CA ALA A 4 -23.70 6.57 13.12
C ALA A 4 -25.07 6.65 12.43
N ARG A 5 -26.12 6.32 13.19
CA ARG A 5 -27.52 6.39 12.75
C ARG A 5 -28.34 7.19 13.76
N ARG A 6 -29.24 8.05 13.25
CA ARG A 6 -30.25 8.68 14.09
C ARG A 6 -31.41 7.70 14.32
N GLY A 7 -31.76 7.45 15.56
CA GLY A 7 -32.84 6.54 15.94
C GLY A 7 -32.36 5.20 16.49
N ARG A 8 -33.32 4.31 16.80
CA ARG A 8 -33.05 2.96 17.32
C ARG A 8 -32.88 1.99 16.16
N GLY A 9 -31.85 1.18 16.19
CA GLY A 9 -31.62 0.12 15.20
C GLY A 9 -30.16 -0.31 15.18
N ARG A 10 -29.91 -1.53 14.70
CA ARG A 10 -28.57 -2.08 14.53
C ARG A 10 -27.89 -1.41 13.34
N LEU A 11 -26.65 -1.00 13.49
CA LEU A 11 -25.85 -0.51 12.37
C LEU A 11 -25.34 -1.71 11.57
N PRO A 12 -25.58 -1.75 10.25
CA PRO A 12 -25.06 -2.81 9.41
C PRO A 12 -23.55 -2.62 9.19
N TRP A 13 -22.79 -3.67 9.36
CA TRP A 13 -21.40 -3.72 8.95
C TRP A 13 -21.27 -4.64 7.74
N PRO A 14 -20.43 -4.27 6.76
CA PRO A 14 -20.18 -5.14 5.63
C PRO A 14 -19.47 -6.42 6.09
N GLU A 15 -19.84 -7.53 5.47
CA GLU A 15 -19.17 -8.82 5.71
C GLU A 15 -17.72 -8.77 5.17
N PRO A 16 -16.76 -9.40 5.88
CA PRO A 16 -15.38 -9.45 5.41
C PRO A 16 -15.26 -10.24 4.10
N THR A 17 -14.72 -9.63 3.08
CA THR A 17 -14.49 -10.25 1.76
C THR A 17 -13.10 -10.86 1.60
N HIS A 18 -12.15 -10.49 2.46
CA HIS A 18 -10.76 -10.93 2.40
C HIS A 18 -10.24 -11.36 3.75
N ALA A 19 -9.32 -12.32 3.74
CA ALA A 19 -8.63 -12.83 4.92
C ALA A 19 -7.13 -13.03 4.62
N ARG A 20 -6.30 -13.24 5.63
CA ARG A 20 -4.87 -13.54 5.46
C ARG A 20 -4.67 -14.80 4.62
N GLU A 21 -5.39 -15.85 4.97
CA GLU A 21 -5.50 -17.07 4.19
C GLU A 21 -6.91 -17.17 3.60
N PRO A 22 -7.05 -17.70 2.37
CA PRO A 22 -8.36 -17.92 1.78
C PRO A 22 -9.19 -18.83 2.68
N VAL A 23 -10.41 -18.40 2.97
CA VAL A 23 -11.33 -19.16 3.82
C VAL A 23 -12.62 -19.41 3.04
N ARG A 24 -13.05 -20.66 3.01
CA ARG A 24 -14.38 -21.04 2.54
C ARG A 24 -15.16 -21.57 3.73
N ASP A 25 -16.12 -20.80 4.18
CA ASP A 25 -17.00 -21.16 5.29
C ASP A 25 -18.48 -21.08 4.87
N LEU A 26 -19.37 -21.29 5.82
CA LEU A 26 -20.82 -21.21 5.60
C LEU A 26 -21.31 -19.81 5.18
N PHE A 27 -20.49 -18.80 5.41
CA PHE A 27 -20.80 -17.40 5.10
C PHE A 27 -20.22 -16.95 3.74
N GLY A 28 -19.50 -17.83 3.04
CA GLY A 28 -18.97 -17.56 1.72
C GLY A 28 -17.47 -17.78 1.55
N LEU A 29 -16.95 -17.32 0.42
CA LEU A 29 -15.54 -17.37 0.09
C LEU A 29 -14.88 -16.04 0.45
N ARG A 30 -13.89 -16.05 1.34
CA ARG A 30 -12.99 -14.91 1.58
C ARG A 30 -11.72 -15.09 0.77
N SER A 31 -11.46 -14.15 -0.11
CA SER A 31 -10.22 -14.12 -0.89
C SER A 31 -9.02 -13.79 -0.01
N ARG A 32 -7.82 -14.14 -0.49
CA ARG A 32 -6.59 -13.71 0.17
C ARG A 32 -6.46 -12.17 0.12
N TRP A 33 -5.85 -11.58 1.13
CA TRP A 33 -5.46 -10.18 1.11
C TRP A 33 -4.63 -9.84 -0.13
N ARG A 34 -4.88 -8.69 -0.73
CA ARG A 34 -4.13 -8.23 -1.89
C ARG A 34 -2.71 -7.85 -1.48
N ALA A 35 -1.74 -8.42 -2.18
CA ALA A 35 -0.33 -8.19 -1.92
C ALA A 35 0.12 -6.85 -2.51
N ALA A 36 1.11 -6.20 -1.88
CA ALA A 36 1.67 -4.96 -2.40
C ALA A 36 2.27 -5.10 -3.80
N ARG A 37 2.75 -6.29 -4.17
CA ARG A 37 3.27 -6.59 -5.52
C ARG A 37 2.27 -6.34 -6.65
N GLU A 38 0.97 -6.44 -6.37
CA GLU A 38 -0.08 -6.24 -7.35
C GLU A 38 -0.26 -4.77 -7.77
N VAL A 39 0.21 -3.84 -6.95
CA VAL A 39 0.09 -2.40 -7.21
C VAL A 39 1.42 -1.74 -7.59
N ILE A 40 2.53 -2.48 -7.51
CA ILE A 40 3.86 -2.02 -7.91
C ILE A 40 3.98 -2.08 -9.44
N ASP A 41 4.36 -0.96 -10.04
CA ASP A 41 4.68 -0.90 -11.46
C ASP A 41 6.11 -1.39 -11.70
N TRP A 42 6.20 -2.64 -12.14
CA TRP A 42 7.48 -3.32 -12.39
C TRP A 42 8.20 -2.83 -13.65
N THR A 43 7.56 -2.02 -14.48
CA THR A 43 8.17 -1.45 -15.70
C THR A 43 9.03 -0.22 -15.39
N LEU A 44 8.84 0.39 -14.22
CA LEU A 44 9.57 1.58 -13.83
C LEU A 44 11.03 1.27 -13.52
N PRO A 45 11.97 2.12 -13.98
CA PRO A 45 13.38 1.95 -13.70
C PRO A 45 13.64 2.07 -12.19
N CYS A 46 14.53 1.22 -11.70
CA CYS A 46 14.98 1.25 -10.32
C CYS A 46 16.50 1.49 -10.28
N PRO A 47 16.93 2.76 -10.24
CA PRO A 47 18.35 3.09 -10.27
C PRO A 47 19.08 2.52 -9.05
N ALA A 48 20.34 2.15 -9.26
CA ALA A 48 21.20 1.72 -8.18
C ALA A 48 21.35 2.81 -7.10
N ILE A 49 21.47 2.40 -5.84
CA ILE A 49 21.65 3.35 -4.73
C ILE A 49 22.93 4.17 -4.95
N ALA A 50 23.97 3.57 -5.50
CA ALA A 50 25.25 4.21 -5.78
C ALA A 50 25.14 5.37 -6.80
N ASP A 51 24.20 5.27 -7.75
CA ASP A 51 24.05 6.25 -8.83
C ASP A 51 23.16 7.44 -8.45
N ARG A 52 22.73 7.52 -7.21
CA ARG A 52 21.81 8.57 -6.76
C ARG A 52 22.56 9.91 -6.56
N LYS A 53 22.06 10.97 -7.22
CA LYS A 53 22.57 12.34 -7.01
C LYS A 53 22.46 12.81 -5.55
N ARG A 54 21.46 12.33 -4.80
CA ARG A 54 21.32 12.59 -3.35
C ARG A 54 21.41 11.26 -2.61
N PRO A 55 22.40 11.10 -1.74
CA PRO A 55 22.57 9.89 -0.96
C PRO A 55 21.38 9.67 -0.03
N LEU A 56 21.04 8.41 0.20
CA LEU A 56 20.08 8.04 1.23
C LEU A 56 20.67 8.25 2.61
N SER A 57 19.81 8.47 3.61
CA SER A 57 20.28 8.51 5.00
C SER A 57 20.91 7.16 5.40
N ALA A 58 21.91 7.18 6.26
CA ALA A 58 22.57 5.97 6.76
C ALA A 58 21.55 4.95 7.30
N ARG A 59 20.52 5.44 7.99
CA ARG A 59 19.44 4.59 8.50
C ARG A 59 18.62 3.89 7.40
N THR A 60 18.39 4.56 6.27
CA THR A 60 17.68 3.95 5.13
C THR A 60 18.55 2.89 4.48
N ILE A 61 19.84 3.19 4.31
CA ILE A 61 20.83 2.24 3.80
C ILE A 61 20.85 0.98 4.68
N GLN A 62 21.01 1.14 5.98
CA GLN A 62 21.00 0.04 6.94
C GLN A 62 19.73 -0.83 6.85
N LYS A 63 18.54 -0.21 6.68
CA LYS A 63 17.29 -0.97 6.47
C LYS A 63 17.31 -1.78 5.18
N ILE A 64 17.86 -1.20 4.12
CA ILE A 64 17.94 -1.86 2.82
C ILE A 64 18.91 -3.04 2.89
N GLU A 65 20.07 -2.86 3.51
CA GLU A 65 21.06 -3.92 3.73
C GLU A 65 20.48 -5.08 4.53
N LEU A 66 19.87 -4.77 5.68
CA LEU A 66 19.20 -5.77 6.52
C LEU A 66 18.04 -6.49 5.79
N GLY A 67 17.35 -5.78 4.91
CA GLY A 67 16.31 -6.37 4.07
C GLY A 67 16.89 -7.29 3.00
N GLY A 68 17.95 -6.86 2.33
CA GLY A 68 18.67 -7.65 1.32
C GLY A 68 19.31 -8.92 1.88
N MET A 69 19.80 -8.87 3.13
CA MET A 69 20.30 -10.07 3.82
C MET A 69 19.21 -11.11 4.11
N LYS A 70 17.96 -10.67 4.23
CA LYS A 70 16.81 -11.53 4.56
C LYS A 70 16.06 -12.06 3.35
N SER A 71 16.18 -11.41 2.22
CA SER A 71 15.41 -11.73 1.02
C SER A 71 16.19 -11.39 -0.24
N SER A 72 16.22 -12.32 -1.16
CA SER A 72 16.68 -12.12 -2.54
C SER A 72 15.59 -11.49 -3.44
N GLN A 73 14.36 -11.39 -2.94
CA GLN A 73 13.25 -10.79 -3.66
C GLN A 73 13.10 -9.30 -3.31
N PRO A 74 12.48 -8.49 -4.18
CA PRO A 74 12.14 -7.11 -3.88
C PRO A 74 11.36 -6.99 -2.57
N PHE A 75 11.54 -5.88 -1.86
CA PHE A 75 10.86 -5.61 -0.61
C PHE A 75 10.55 -4.12 -0.42
N LEU A 76 9.60 -3.84 0.45
CA LEU A 76 9.20 -2.47 0.78
C LEU A 76 10.05 -1.91 1.93
N VAL A 77 10.46 -0.65 1.78
CA VAL A 77 11.22 0.11 2.78
C VAL A 77 10.37 1.26 3.29
N PRO A 78 9.73 1.12 4.46
CA PRO A 78 8.97 2.22 5.05
C PRO A 78 9.89 3.29 5.64
N TYR A 79 9.59 4.57 5.36
CA TYR A 79 10.29 5.74 5.92
C TYR A 79 9.73 6.15 7.31
N LYS A 80 9.36 5.18 8.13
CA LYS A 80 9.02 5.41 9.54
C LYS A 80 10.20 5.04 10.44
N ARG A 81 10.37 5.77 11.55
CA ARG A 81 11.53 5.66 12.43
C ARG A 81 11.72 4.24 13.00
N THR A 82 10.65 3.57 13.39
CA THR A 82 10.63 2.27 14.08
C THR A 82 10.23 1.09 13.19
N SER A 83 9.91 1.32 11.91
CA SER A 83 9.43 0.24 11.04
C SER A 83 10.56 -0.55 10.40
N THR A 84 10.41 -1.86 10.37
CA THR A 84 11.22 -2.81 9.61
C THR A 84 10.79 -2.84 8.15
N VAL A 85 11.61 -3.40 7.28
CA VAL A 85 11.23 -3.73 5.89
C VAL A 85 10.03 -4.67 5.86
N CYS A 86 9.25 -4.62 4.77
CA CYS A 86 8.06 -5.44 4.60
C CYS A 86 8.17 -6.26 3.33
N SER A 87 7.63 -7.47 3.32
CA SER A 87 7.48 -8.25 2.11
C SER A 87 6.53 -7.56 1.14
N ILE A 88 6.76 -7.71 -0.15
CA ILE A 88 5.83 -7.32 -1.20
C ILE A 88 4.63 -8.28 -1.32
N ASP A 89 4.72 -9.47 -0.71
CA ASP A 89 3.65 -10.47 -0.67
C ASP A 89 2.61 -10.21 0.43
N GLU A 90 2.89 -9.24 1.29
CA GLU A 90 1.95 -8.76 2.29
C GLU A 90 1.23 -7.50 1.79
N PRO A 91 0.05 -7.15 2.35
CA PRO A 91 -0.63 -5.91 2.04
C PRO A 91 0.25 -4.68 2.29
N LEU A 92 0.12 -3.67 1.44
CA LEU A 92 0.77 -2.39 1.68
C LEU A 92 0.25 -1.79 2.99
N ARG A 93 1.17 -1.40 3.86
CA ARG A 93 0.80 -0.76 5.13
C ARG A 93 0.19 0.62 4.87
N THR A 94 -0.47 1.19 5.88
CA THR A 94 -1.17 2.47 5.83
C THR A 94 -0.40 3.55 5.07
N LEU A 95 -0.98 4.00 3.98
CA LEU A 95 -0.52 5.17 3.24
C LEU A 95 -0.80 6.43 4.05
N THR A 96 0.07 7.40 3.93
CA THR A 96 -0.05 8.68 4.62
C THR A 96 0.02 9.82 3.61
N THR A 97 -0.26 11.04 4.06
CA THR A 97 -0.18 12.26 3.24
C THR A 97 1.23 12.63 2.77
N ARG A 98 2.22 11.79 3.09
CA ARG A 98 3.62 11.94 2.66
C ARG A 98 4.09 10.66 1.99
N ASP A 99 4.99 10.81 1.04
CA ASP A 99 5.66 9.68 0.39
C ASP A 99 6.58 8.98 1.40
N ARG A 100 6.15 7.79 1.85
CA ARG A 100 6.81 7.08 2.95
C ARG A 100 7.17 5.64 2.64
N PHE A 101 7.04 5.22 1.38
CA PHE A 101 7.39 3.87 0.97
C PHE A 101 8.33 3.89 -0.24
N GLY A 102 9.42 3.17 -0.12
CA GLY A 102 10.27 2.83 -1.24
C GLY A 102 10.22 1.34 -1.52
N VAL A 103 10.60 0.97 -2.73
CA VAL A 103 10.83 -0.41 -3.15
C VAL A 103 12.32 -0.59 -3.34
N ALA A 104 12.89 -1.60 -2.69
CA ALA A 104 14.26 -2.03 -2.88
C ALA A 104 14.28 -3.32 -3.72
N PHE A 105 15.22 -3.37 -4.63
CA PHE A 105 15.47 -4.52 -5.51
C PHE A 105 16.86 -5.04 -5.18
N PRO A 106 16.97 -6.14 -4.42
CA PRO A 106 18.25 -6.79 -4.22
C PRO A 106 18.77 -7.26 -5.58
N ASP A 107 19.97 -6.86 -5.95
CA ASP A 107 20.64 -7.36 -7.14
C ASP A 107 21.63 -8.45 -6.73
N SER A 108 21.69 -9.49 -7.56
CA SER A 108 22.57 -10.66 -7.34
C SER A 108 24.04 -10.30 -7.63
N GLY A 109 24.59 -9.28 -6.95
CA GLY A 109 26.02 -9.12 -6.91
C GLY A 109 26.65 -7.75 -7.14
N ARG A 110 25.92 -6.65 -7.41
CA ARG A 110 26.59 -5.35 -7.68
C ARG A 110 26.04 -4.14 -6.93
N SER A 111 24.75 -3.91 -6.90
CA SER A 111 24.17 -2.79 -6.14
C SER A 111 22.67 -2.98 -5.99
N VAL A 112 22.14 -2.59 -4.83
CA VAL A 112 20.70 -2.61 -4.60
C VAL A 112 20.04 -1.46 -5.35
N GLY A 113 19.05 -1.75 -6.19
CA GLY A 113 18.19 -0.77 -6.79
C GLY A 113 17.20 -0.23 -5.76
N PHE A 114 16.89 1.07 -5.82
CA PHE A 114 15.93 1.67 -4.91
C PHE A 114 15.18 2.83 -5.53
N ARG A 115 13.85 2.83 -5.41
CA ARG A 115 12.99 3.96 -5.79
C ARG A 115 11.85 4.16 -4.82
N MET A 116 11.28 5.36 -4.78
CA MET A 116 10.03 5.62 -4.06
C MET A 116 8.84 5.11 -4.86
N LEU A 117 7.76 4.71 -4.16
CA LEU A 117 6.48 4.44 -4.82
C LEU A 117 5.99 5.69 -5.55
N GLN A 118 5.43 5.48 -6.73
CA GLN A 118 4.87 6.57 -7.51
C GLN A 118 3.40 6.82 -7.13
N PRO A 119 2.86 8.03 -7.40
CA PRO A 119 1.48 8.34 -7.05
C PRO A 119 0.44 7.37 -7.61
N HIS A 120 0.64 6.88 -8.85
CA HIS A 120 -0.30 5.92 -9.46
C HIS A 120 -0.29 4.54 -8.73
N GLU A 121 0.88 4.10 -8.24
CA GLU A 121 0.98 2.89 -7.41
C GLU A 121 0.26 3.06 -6.07
N MET A 122 0.41 4.23 -5.45
CA MET A 122 -0.30 4.58 -4.22
C MET A 122 -1.82 4.69 -4.45
N ALA A 123 -2.24 5.28 -5.58
CA ALA A 123 -3.64 5.36 -5.97
C ALA A 123 -4.24 3.97 -6.21
N ALA A 124 -3.52 3.08 -6.91
CA ALA A 124 -3.93 1.70 -7.12
C ALA A 124 -4.09 0.94 -5.78
N ALA A 125 -3.17 1.17 -4.83
CA ALA A 125 -3.25 0.59 -3.48
C ALA A 125 -4.46 1.10 -2.67
N MET A 126 -4.97 2.28 -2.99
CA MET A 126 -6.19 2.86 -2.39
C MET A 126 -7.46 2.54 -3.21
N GLY A 127 -7.37 1.65 -4.20
CA GLY A 127 -8.50 1.21 -5.01
C GLY A 127 -9.03 2.25 -6.01
N PHE A 128 -8.27 3.31 -6.29
CA PHE A 128 -8.67 4.26 -7.32
C PHE A 128 -8.64 3.61 -8.70
N PRO A 129 -9.63 3.89 -9.57
CA PRO A 129 -9.61 3.42 -10.95
C PRO A 129 -8.38 3.91 -11.70
N HIS A 130 -7.85 3.10 -12.63
CA HIS A 130 -6.65 3.42 -13.40
C HIS A 130 -6.74 4.77 -14.14
N GLY A 131 -7.93 5.18 -14.59
CA GLY A 131 -8.15 6.46 -15.27
C GLY A 131 -8.42 7.66 -14.34
N TYR A 132 -8.36 7.49 -13.02
CA TYR A 132 -8.65 8.59 -12.10
C TYR A 132 -7.59 9.69 -12.19
N ARG A 133 -8.03 10.93 -12.41
CA ARG A 133 -7.13 12.08 -12.59
C ARG A 133 -7.02 12.88 -11.30
N PHE A 134 -5.82 12.91 -10.76
CA PHE A 134 -5.44 13.84 -9.71
C PHE A 134 -4.89 15.13 -10.34
N SER A 135 -5.02 16.26 -9.66
CA SER A 135 -4.46 17.54 -10.10
C SER A 135 -3.44 18.08 -9.10
N GLY A 136 -2.52 18.89 -9.60
CA GLY A 136 -1.47 19.51 -8.79
C GLY A 136 -0.11 18.81 -8.88
N SER A 137 0.82 19.24 -8.04
CA SER A 137 2.16 18.68 -7.94
C SER A 137 2.14 17.27 -7.39
N LYS A 138 3.22 16.49 -7.62
CA LYS A 138 3.39 15.15 -7.04
C LYS A 138 3.10 15.11 -5.53
N LYS A 139 3.56 16.12 -4.78
CA LYS A 139 3.34 16.23 -3.33
C LYS A 139 1.86 16.41 -2.99
N GLU A 140 1.15 17.18 -3.76
CA GLU A 140 -0.30 17.39 -3.59
C GLU A 140 -1.09 16.15 -3.93
N VAL A 141 -0.74 15.47 -5.00
CA VAL A 141 -1.36 14.18 -5.38
C VAL A 141 -1.16 13.14 -4.27
N VAL A 142 0.07 12.98 -3.76
CA VAL A 142 0.33 12.07 -2.62
C VAL A 142 -0.50 12.45 -1.39
N ARG A 143 -0.67 13.75 -1.12
CA ARG A 143 -1.51 14.23 -0.01
C ARG A 143 -2.99 13.91 -0.23
N GLN A 144 -3.50 14.08 -1.45
CA GLN A 144 -4.87 13.73 -1.80
C GLN A 144 -5.13 12.24 -1.60
N ILE A 145 -4.24 11.39 -2.11
CA ILE A 145 -4.34 9.92 -1.96
C ILE A 145 -4.29 9.52 -0.49
N GLY A 146 -3.36 10.09 0.28
CA GLY A 146 -3.21 9.74 1.69
C GLY A 146 -4.35 10.23 2.60
N ASN A 147 -5.13 11.22 2.17
CA ASN A 147 -6.33 11.70 2.86
C ASN A 147 -7.59 10.93 2.44
N ALA A 148 -7.53 10.18 1.35
CA ALA A 148 -8.68 9.45 0.86
C ALA A 148 -9.02 8.25 1.77
N VAL A 149 -10.27 7.86 1.77
CA VAL A 149 -10.71 6.54 2.23
C VAL A 149 -10.49 5.55 1.09
N GLU A 150 -10.04 4.33 1.39
CA GLU A 150 -9.89 3.29 0.38
C GLU A 150 -11.24 3.04 -0.31
N VAL A 151 -11.22 3.04 -1.65
CA VAL A 151 -12.45 3.13 -2.48
C VAL A 151 -13.36 1.92 -2.28
N ASN A 152 -12.80 0.71 -2.21
CA ASN A 152 -13.61 -0.49 -2.05
C ASN A 152 -14.19 -0.59 -0.63
N MET A 153 -13.45 -0.14 0.38
CA MET A 153 -13.96 -0.05 1.74
C MET A 153 -15.11 0.95 1.84
N ALA A 154 -14.95 2.13 1.23
CA ALA A 154 -16.01 3.14 1.20
C ALA A 154 -17.27 2.60 0.51
N ARG A 155 -17.10 1.90 -0.63
CA ARG A 155 -18.19 1.25 -1.35
C ARG A 155 -18.91 0.24 -0.48
N SER A 156 -18.19 -0.71 0.12
CA SER A 156 -18.79 -1.75 0.98
C SER A 156 -19.57 -1.17 2.16
N LEU A 157 -19.05 -0.11 2.77
CA LEU A 157 -19.75 0.59 3.85
C LEU A 157 -21.04 1.26 3.36
N CYS A 158 -21.01 1.93 2.21
CA CYS A 158 -22.20 2.56 1.62
C CYS A 158 -23.25 1.51 1.23
N GLU A 159 -22.83 0.42 0.59
CA GLU A 159 -23.73 -0.68 0.20
C GLU A 159 -24.41 -1.31 1.41
N ALA A 160 -23.67 -1.58 2.48
CA ALA A 160 -24.23 -2.11 3.72
C ALA A 160 -25.26 -1.14 4.35
N ILE A 161 -25.01 0.16 4.30
CA ILE A 161 -25.95 1.16 4.78
C ILE A 161 -27.20 1.20 3.92
N ILE A 162 -27.06 1.22 2.59
CA ILE A 162 -28.21 1.28 1.66
C ILE A 162 -29.11 0.05 1.80
N GLN A 163 -28.54 -1.14 1.98
CA GLN A 163 -29.30 -2.38 2.15
C GLN A 163 -30.08 -2.46 3.48
N ALA A 164 -29.75 -1.61 4.44
CA ALA A 164 -30.40 -1.59 5.75
C ALA A 164 -31.60 -0.62 5.84
N PHE A 165 -31.95 0.04 4.74
CA PHE A 165 -33.06 0.97 4.62
C PHE A 165 -33.99 0.60 3.46
#